data_eb2f83e295a56409571a718bdc27fcef
#
_entry.id   eb2f83e295a56409571a718bdc27fcef
#
_cell.length_a   1.000
_cell.length_b   1.000
_cell.length_c   1.000
_cell.angle_alpha   90.00
_cell.angle_beta   90.00
_cell.angle_gamma   90.00
#
_symmetry.space_group_name_H-M   'P 1'
#
loop_
_entity.id
_entity.type
_entity.pdbx_description
1 polymer ?
#
loop_
_entity_poly.entity_id
_entity_poly.type
_entity_poly.pdbx_seq_one_letter_code
_entity_poly.pdbx_strand_id
1 'polypeptide(L)'
;MFLVIGDSYDERGSLRQVPHRLSLAMVDDGWILRNTLVWHKLNAKPENGKIKRWGTSYEFIFFFTLSTNYYFNMDKVRVPYLTEFSSGAPRHHKTDEKMNMGQQTNLHHPLGRVPRDFIGDDIVQTTLNNSDKFVPDKNLEHSATFPEKLIKPFILGTSIEGDTILDPFLGSGTTAKVSLDNGRKCVGYEISPVFVDTSFERCGQDMIQERVKVM
;
A
#
# COMPACT_ATOMS: atom_id res chain seq x y z
N MET A 1 -0.55 -8.87 -6.70
CA MET A 1 0.54 -8.68 -5.71
C MET A 1 0.80 -7.20 -5.52
N PHE A 2 1.04 -6.75 -4.28
CA PHE A 2 1.54 -5.40 -3.98
C PHE A 2 2.95 -5.53 -3.42
N LEU A 3 3.86 -4.70 -3.90
CA LEU A 3 5.25 -4.68 -3.48
C LEU A 3 5.57 -3.28 -2.95
N VAL A 4 5.76 -3.16 -1.63
CA VAL A 4 6.17 -1.91 -0.97
C VAL A 4 7.69 -1.91 -0.89
N ILE A 5 8.35 -0.90 -1.48
CA ILE A 5 9.79 -0.89 -1.57
C ILE A 5 10.36 0.54 -1.57
N GLY A 6 11.33 0.76 -0.72
CA GLY A 6 12.15 1.98 -0.70
C GLY A 6 13.43 1.83 -1.53
N ASP A 7 14.08 2.95 -1.77
CA ASP A 7 15.40 2.97 -2.39
C ASP A 7 16.49 3.31 -1.36
N SER A 8 17.72 3.11 -1.73
CA SER A 8 18.90 3.44 -0.92
C SER A 8 19.97 4.13 -1.77
N TYR A 9 20.94 4.72 -1.10
CA TYR A 9 22.06 5.41 -1.75
C TYR A 9 23.33 4.54 -1.72
N ASP A 10 24.12 4.62 -2.77
CA ASP A 10 25.46 4.05 -2.81
C ASP A 10 26.49 4.98 -2.09
N GLU A 11 27.74 4.56 -2.04
CA GLU A 11 28.83 5.28 -1.38
C GLU A 11 29.11 6.65 -2.02
N ARG A 12 28.75 6.85 -3.29
CA ARG A 12 28.89 8.10 -4.02
C ARG A 12 27.68 9.03 -3.83
N GLY A 13 26.66 8.59 -3.09
CA GLY A 13 25.40 9.30 -2.89
C GLY A 13 24.44 9.23 -4.07
N SER A 14 24.59 8.25 -4.96
CA SER A 14 23.68 7.98 -6.06
C SER A 14 22.57 7.00 -5.60
N LEU A 15 21.33 7.22 -6.02
CA LEU A 15 20.26 6.26 -5.82
C LEU A 15 20.58 4.95 -6.54
N ARG A 16 20.42 3.83 -5.83
CA ARG A 16 20.67 2.48 -6.38
C ARG A 16 19.61 2.04 -7.38
N GLN A 17 18.48 2.73 -7.44
CA GLN A 17 17.35 2.43 -8.33
C GLN A 17 16.75 1.05 -8.07
N VAL A 18 16.81 0.57 -6.82
CA VAL A 18 16.32 -0.77 -6.45
C VAL A 18 14.85 -0.97 -6.83
N PRO A 19 13.92 -0.03 -6.52
CA PRO A 19 12.53 -0.20 -6.90
C PRO A 19 12.32 -0.35 -8.41
N HIS A 20 12.99 0.51 -9.20
CA HIS A 20 12.84 0.51 -10.66
C HIS A 20 13.45 -0.74 -11.29
N ARG A 21 14.65 -1.14 -10.84
CA ARG A 21 15.31 -2.38 -11.33
C ARG A 21 14.44 -3.59 -11.06
N LEU A 22 13.87 -3.69 -9.84
CA LEU A 22 13.01 -4.80 -9.48
C LEU A 22 11.71 -4.79 -10.28
N SER A 23 11.07 -3.63 -10.45
CA SER A 23 9.83 -3.54 -11.22
C SER A 23 10.04 -3.91 -12.69
N LEU A 24 11.16 -3.54 -13.31
CA LEU A 24 11.50 -3.95 -14.67
C LEU A 24 11.75 -5.46 -14.75
N ALA A 25 12.54 -6.02 -13.82
CA ALA A 25 12.80 -7.46 -13.78
C ALA A 25 11.51 -8.27 -13.61
N MET A 26 10.56 -7.80 -12.79
CA MET A 26 9.24 -8.44 -12.64
C MET A 26 8.44 -8.43 -13.94
N VAL A 27 8.49 -7.32 -14.70
CA VAL A 27 7.82 -7.22 -16.01
C VAL A 27 8.48 -8.17 -17.00
N ASP A 28 9.81 -8.23 -17.04
CA ASP A 28 10.57 -9.15 -17.90
C ASP A 28 10.29 -10.62 -17.56
N ASP A 29 10.01 -10.92 -16.29
CA ASP A 29 9.60 -12.26 -15.80
C ASP A 29 8.10 -12.58 -16.10
N GLY A 30 7.39 -11.67 -16.77
CA GLY A 30 6.02 -11.90 -17.24
C GLY A 30 4.91 -11.34 -16.33
N TRP A 31 5.24 -10.62 -15.26
CA TRP A 31 4.25 -9.91 -14.46
C TRP A 31 3.72 -8.67 -15.17
N ILE A 32 2.45 -8.37 -14.99
CA ILE A 32 1.80 -7.19 -15.54
C ILE A 32 1.79 -6.10 -14.47
N LEU A 33 2.56 -5.03 -14.66
CA LEU A 33 2.52 -3.86 -13.79
C LEU A 33 1.24 -3.06 -14.07
N ARG A 34 0.33 -3.02 -13.10
CA ARG A 34 -0.97 -2.32 -13.22
C ARG A 34 -0.87 -0.86 -12.81
N ASN A 35 -0.19 -0.61 -11.68
CA ASN A 35 0.02 0.75 -11.16
C ASN A 35 1.36 0.85 -10.45
N THR A 36 1.93 2.03 -10.50
CA THR A 36 2.96 2.50 -9.60
C THR A 36 2.32 3.54 -8.68
N LEU A 37 2.22 3.22 -7.39
CA LEU A 37 1.71 4.14 -6.38
C LEU A 37 2.88 4.72 -5.59
N VAL A 38 2.71 5.95 -5.13
CA VAL A 38 3.69 6.63 -4.27
C VAL A 38 3.10 6.76 -2.87
N TRP A 39 3.72 6.13 -1.90
CA TRP A 39 3.37 6.31 -0.49
C TRP A 39 4.20 7.45 0.10
N HIS A 40 3.57 8.60 0.34
CA HIS A 40 4.18 9.74 0.99
C HIS A 40 4.24 9.54 2.51
N LYS A 41 5.43 9.69 3.08
CA LYS A 41 5.69 9.57 4.52
C LYS A 41 5.73 10.96 5.16
N LEU A 42 4.64 11.39 5.76
CA LEU A 42 4.52 12.72 6.37
C LEU A 42 5.55 12.97 7.49
N ASN A 43 6.02 11.94 8.16
CA ASN A 43 7.02 11.99 9.23
C ASN A 43 8.35 11.34 8.83
N ALA A 44 8.76 11.49 7.58
CA ALA A 44 10.09 11.09 7.16
C ALA A 44 11.14 11.72 8.08
N LYS A 45 12.19 10.92 8.43
CA LYS A 45 13.27 11.44 9.26
C LYS A 45 13.92 12.65 8.58
N PRO A 46 14.16 13.75 9.31
CA PRO A 46 14.87 14.88 8.75
C PRO A 46 16.28 14.42 8.34
N GLU A 47 16.67 14.79 7.16
CA GLU A 47 18.01 14.52 6.65
C GLU A 47 19.04 15.44 7.33
N ASN A 48 20.29 15.00 7.38
CA ASN A 48 21.39 15.83 7.84
C ASN A 48 21.54 17.04 6.90
N GLY A 49 21.50 18.26 7.43
CA GLY A 49 21.62 19.51 6.67
C GLY A 49 22.90 19.67 5.85
N LYS A 50 23.87 18.75 5.97
CA LYS A 50 25.10 18.71 5.16
C LYS A 50 24.91 18.02 3.81
N ILE A 51 23.80 17.30 3.59
CA ILE A 51 23.51 16.67 2.30
C ILE A 51 23.16 17.71 1.24
N LYS A 52 23.59 17.47 0.00
CA LYS A 52 23.34 18.35 -1.15
C LYS A 52 22.28 17.75 -2.08
N ARG A 53 21.16 17.26 -1.54
CA ARG A 53 20.02 16.70 -2.25
C ARG A 53 18.74 16.88 -1.44
N TRP A 54 17.62 16.64 -2.06
CA TRP A 54 16.33 16.62 -1.38
C TRP A 54 16.21 15.40 -0.46
N GLY A 55 15.57 15.58 0.70
CA GLY A 55 15.26 14.47 1.62
C GLY A 55 14.22 13.54 1.00
N THR A 56 14.40 12.24 1.21
CA THR A 56 13.45 11.23 0.73
C THR A 56 12.27 11.10 1.68
N SER A 57 11.07 11.33 1.18
CA SER A 57 9.83 11.29 1.98
C SER A 57 8.78 10.33 1.41
N TYR A 58 9.15 9.41 0.54
CA TYR A 58 8.22 8.46 -0.07
C TYR A 58 8.85 7.09 -0.27
N GLU A 59 7.98 6.09 -0.47
CA GLU A 59 8.31 4.78 -1.00
C GLU A 59 7.37 4.44 -2.14
N PHE A 60 7.81 3.52 -3.02
CA PHE A 60 6.96 3.00 -4.09
C PHE A 60 6.15 1.82 -3.62
N ILE A 61 4.94 1.70 -4.20
CA ILE A 61 4.10 0.52 -4.11
C ILE A 61 3.73 0.11 -5.52
N PHE A 62 4.24 -1.02 -5.97
CA PHE A 62 3.92 -1.56 -7.28
C PHE A 62 2.78 -2.55 -7.18
N PHE A 63 1.75 -2.36 -8.00
CA PHE A 63 0.66 -3.31 -8.13
C PHE A 63 0.88 -4.18 -9.37
N PHE A 64 1.10 -5.46 -9.14
CA PHE A 64 1.32 -6.46 -10.17
C PHE A 64 0.21 -7.49 -10.22
N THR A 65 -0.06 -8.03 -11.43
CA THR A 65 -0.93 -9.18 -11.67
C THR A 65 -0.26 -10.17 -12.63
N LEU A 66 -0.68 -11.44 -12.59
CA LEU A 66 -0.21 -12.47 -13.55
C LEU A 66 -1.05 -12.49 -14.82
N SER A 67 -2.25 -11.91 -14.79
CA SER A 67 -3.13 -11.83 -15.96
C SER A 67 -3.94 -10.55 -15.94
N THR A 68 -4.61 -10.24 -17.04
CA THR A 68 -5.55 -9.12 -17.11
C THR A 68 -6.89 -9.43 -16.48
N ASN A 69 -7.20 -10.71 -16.27
CA ASN A 69 -8.40 -11.16 -15.56
C ASN A 69 -8.04 -11.46 -14.10
N TYR A 70 -8.28 -10.50 -13.20
CA TYR A 70 -8.04 -10.61 -11.77
C TYR A 70 -9.20 -9.99 -10.99
N TYR A 71 -9.41 -10.47 -9.78
CA TYR A 71 -10.41 -9.88 -8.90
C TYR A 71 -9.97 -8.50 -8.41
N PHE A 72 -10.85 -7.51 -8.57
CA PHE A 72 -10.69 -6.19 -7.98
C PHE A 72 -12.05 -5.56 -7.66
N ASN A 73 -12.30 -5.29 -6.37
CA ASN A 73 -13.52 -4.63 -5.91
C ASN A 73 -13.24 -3.17 -5.61
N MET A 74 -13.52 -2.30 -6.59
CA MET A 74 -13.31 -0.86 -6.48
C MET A 74 -14.13 -0.24 -5.34
N ASP A 75 -15.32 -0.75 -5.03
CA ASP A 75 -16.20 -0.17 -4.03
C ASP A 75 -15.69 -0.35 -2.60
N LYS A 76 -14.84 -1.35 -2.37
CA LYS A 76 -14.15 -1.57 -1.08
C LYS A 76 -12.98 -0.62 -0.85
N VAL A 77 -12.51 0.08 -1.88
CA VAL A 77 -11.34 0.97 -1.84
C VAL A 77 -11.66 2.43 -2.16
N ARG A 78 -12.92 2.75 -2.48
CA ARG A 78 -13.33 4.13 -2.73
C ARG A 78 -13.06 5.01 -1.51
N VAL A 79 -12.72 6.27 -1.79
CA VAL A 79 -12.46 7.29 -0.78
C VAL A 79 -13.46 8.44 -0.91
N PRO A 80 -13.76 9.17 0.17
CA PRO A 80 -14.65 10.32 0.11
C PRO A 80 -14.22 11.34 -0.92
N TYR A 81 -15.18 12.10 -1.45
CA TYR A 81 -14.85 13.28 -2.24
C TYR A 81 -14.22 14.35 -1.37
N LEU A 82 -13.23 15.06 -1.90
CA LEU A 82 -12.48 16.10 -1.17
C LEU A 82 -13.27 17.38 -0.94
N THR A 83 -14.30 17.60 -1.76
CA THR A 83 -15.19 18.76 -1.66
C THR A 83 -16.63 18.31 -1.65
N GLU A 84 -17.45 18.92 -0.78
CA GLU A 84 -18.89 18.85 -0.94
C GLU A 84 -19.25 19.46 -2.29
N PHE A 85 -19.85 18.67 -3.16
CA PHE A 85 -20.34 19.20 -4.41
C PHE A 85 -21.55 20.10 -4.11
N SER A 86 -21.33 21.41 -4.04
CA SER A 86 -22.40 22.33 -4.39
C SER A 86 -22.81 21.97 -5.82
N SER A 87 -24.12 21.85 -6.04
CA SER A 87 -24.74 21.63 -7.36
C SER A 87 -24.48 22.83 -8.30
N GLY A 88 -23.22 23.17 -8.45
CA GLY A 88 -22.71 24.30 -9.23
C GLY A 88 -22.51 23.89 -10.69
N ALA A 89 -22.91 24.77 -11.55
CA ALA A 89 -22.98 24.74 -12.98
C ALA A 89 -21.99 23.82 -13.72
N PRO A 90 -22.41 23.16 -14.81
CA PRO A 90 -21.54 22.31 -15.61
C PRO A 90 -20.33 23.12 -16.09
N ARG A 91 -19.12 22.62 -15.88
CA ARG A 91 -17.92 23.19 -16.50
C ARG A 91 -18.07 23.01 -18.00
N HIS A 92 -18.38 24.10 -18.70
CA HIS A 92 -18.32 24.12 -20.16
C HIS A 92 -16.88 23.85 -20.60
N HIS A 93 -16.59 22.66 -21.07
CA HIS A 93 -15.50 22.45 -22.01
C HIS A 93 -15.89 23.17 -23.30
N LYS A 94 -15.16 24.23 -23.64
CA LYS A 94 -15.22 24.86 -24.96
C LYS A 94 -14.57 23.92 -25.98
N THR A 95 -15.28 22.91 -26.42
CA THR A 95 -14.95 22.19 -27.65
C THR A 95 -16.25 21.56 -28.17
N ASP A 96 -16.72 22.17 -29.24
CA ASP A 96 -17.46 21.64 -30.36
C ASP A 96 -18.86 21.03 -30.17
N GLU A 97 -19.76 21.77 -30.74
CA GLU A 97 -21.00 21.46 -31.47
C GLU A 97 -21.49 20.00 -31.39
N LYS A 98 -22.71 19.86 -30.85
CA LYS A 98 -23.57 18.69 -30.95
C LYS A 98 -23.27 17.49 -30.06
N MET A 99 -23.20 17.65 -28.77
CA MET A 99 -23.64 16.60 -27.87
C MET A 99 -25.06 16.91 -27.39
N ASN A 100 -25.98 16.01 -27.71
CA ASN A 100 -27.35 16.00 -27.21
C ASN A 100 -27.36 16.20 -25.70
N MET A 101 -28.04 17.24 -25.24
CA MET A 101 -28.35 17.45 -23.82
C MET A 101 -29.40 16.43 -23.36
N GLY A 102 -29.01 15.16 -23.32
CA GLY A 102 -29.79 14.08 -22.78
C GLY A 102 -29.09 13.50 -21.56
N GLN A 103 -29.67 13.76 -20.40
CA GLN A 103 -29.36 13.18 -19.10
C GLN A 103 -27.94 13.46 -18.56
N GLN A 104 -27.81 14.49 -17.74
CA GLN A 104 -26.73 14.55 -16.73
C GLN A 104 -26.87 13.36 -15.80
N THR A 105 -26.23 12.24 -16.15
CA THR A 105 -25.98 11.17 -15.20
C THR A 105 -25.12 11.75 -14.10
N ASN A 106 -25.57 11.65 -12.87
CA ASN A 106 -24.76 12.00 -11.70
C ASN A 106 -23.41 11.27 -11.81
N LEU A 107 -22.35 12.03 -12.19
CA LEU A 107 -20.99 11.54 -12.35
C LEU A 107 -20.36 11.10 -11.01
N HIS A 108 -21.13 11.15 -9.92
CA HIS A 108 -20.67 10.88 -8.58
C HIS A 108 -21.16 9.54 -8.09
N HIS A 109 -20.22 8.62 -7.90
CA HIS A 109 -20.53 7.33 -7.32
C HIS A 109 -20.92 7.52 -5.83
N PRO A 110 -22.03 6.90 -5.34
CA PRO A 110 -22.51 7.12 -3.97
C PRO A 110 -21.50 6.72 -2.88
N LEU A 111 -20.61 5.76 -3.16
CA LEU A 111 -19.58 5.32 -2.23
C LEU A 111 -18.28 6.15 -2.31
N GLY A 112 -18.24 7.22 -3.09
CA GLY A 112 -17.08 8.07 -3.21
C GLY A 112 -16.30 7.88 -4.52
N ARG A 113 -15.15 8.54 -4.63
CA ARG A 113 -14.29 8.54 -5.81
C ARG A 113 -13.29 7.37 -5.81
N VAL A 114 -12.77 7.06 -6.97
CA VAL A 114 -11.62 6.17 -7.14
C VAL A 114 -10.40 6.82 -6.44
N PRO A 115 -9.66 6.08 -5.60
CA PRO A 115 -8.43 6.59 -5.01
C PRO A 115 -7.39 6.91 -6.08
N ARG A 116 -6.50 7.83 -5.77
CA ARG A 116 -5.38 8.19 -6.65
C ARG A 116 -4.16 7.33 -6.32
N ASP A 117 -3.20 7.34 -7.22
CA ASP A 117 -1.91 6.64 -7.10
C ASP A 117 -0.90 7.33 -6.17
N PHE A 118 -1.21 8.52 -5.68
CA PHE A 118 -0.45 9.20 -4.64
C PHE A 118 -1.15 8.99 -3.28
N ILE A 119 -0.52 8.16 -2.42
CA ILE A 119 -1.06 7.79 -1.11
C ILE A 119 -0.41 8.68 -0.05
N GLY A 120 -1.06 9.76 0.28
CA GLY A 120 -0.63 10.69 1.32
C GLY A 120 -1.82 11.16 2.12
N ASP A 121 -2.70 11.89 1.48
CA ASP A 121 -3.78 12.60 2.13
C ASP A 121 -5.13 11.86 2.07
N ASP A 122 -5.33 10.98 1.09
CA ASP A 122 -6.63 10.39 0.80
C ASP A 122 -6.91 9.07 1.53
N ILE A 123 -5.92 8.18 1.63
CA ILE A 123 -6.07 6.84 2.19
C ILE A 123 -5.40 6.76 3.57
N VAL A 124 -4.32 7.47 3.74
CA VAL A 124 -3.52 7.49 4.95
C VAL A 124 -3.44 8.93 5.47
N GLN A 125 -4.58 9.59 5.61
CA GLN A 125 -4.68 10.73 6.51
C GLN A 125 -4.49 10.24 7.95
N THR A 126 -3.40 9.61 8.16
CA THR A 126 -2.92 9.34 9.47
C THR A 126 -1.71 10.20 9.68
N THR A 127 -1.89 11.28 10.39
CA THR A 127 -0.98 11.50 11.48
C THR A 127 -0.60 10.10 11.93
N LEU A 128 0.61 9.71 11.59
CA LEU A 128 1.23 8.54 12.18
C LEU A 128 1.34 8.86 13.68
N ASN A 129 0.23 8.78 14.37
CA ASN A 129 0.27 8.59 15.79
C ASN A 129 1.07 7.31 15.96
N ASN A 130 2.16 7.38 16.68
CA ASN A 130 3.02 6.24 16.99
C ASN A 130 2.25 5.06 17.62
N SER A 131 0.98 5.27 17.98
CA SER A 131 0.04 4.25 18.47
C SER A 131 -0.36 3.19 17.44
N ASP A 132 -0.30 3.52 16.12
CA ASP A 132 -0.63 2.55 15.08
C ASP A 132 0.60 1.73 14.64
N LYS A 133 1.78 2.05 15.16
CA LYS A 133 2.98 1.25 14.98
C LYS A 133 3.14 0.34 16.19
N PHE A 134 2.89 -0.93 15.99
CA PHE A 134 3.32 -1.92 16.95
C PHE A 134 4.86 -1.93 16.95
N VAL A 135 5.48 -1.41 18.01
CA VAL A 135 6.92 -1.45 18.24
C VAL A 135 7.17 -2.47 19.31
N PRO A 136 7.59 -3.68 18.96
CA PRO A 136 7.70 -4.80 19.90
C PRO A 136 8.74 -4.57 20.99
N ASP A 137 9.84 -3.92 20.66
CA ASP A 137 10.88 -3.55 21.60
C ASP A 137 11.54 -2.24 21.16
N LYS A 138 11.77 -1.32 22.12
CA LYS A 138 12.48 -0.06 21.87
C LYS A 138 13.94 -0.24 21.43
N ASN A 139 14.49 -1.44 21.62
CA ASN A 139 15.84 -1.82 21.25
C ASN A 139 15.94 -2.45 19.84
N LEU A 140 14.80 -2.78 19.19
CA LEU A 140 14.80 -3.21 17.79
C LEU A 140 14.95 -1.97 16.90
N GLU A 141 16.20 -1.56 16.71
CA GLU A 141 16.53 -0.54 15.71
C GLU A 141 16.05 -1.00 14.33
N HIS A 142 15.20 -0.18 13.72
CA HIS A 142 14.76 -0.27 12.32
C HIS A 142 13.76 -1.36 11.91
N SER A 143 12.67 -1.49 12.63
CA SER A 143 11.49 -2.13 12.03
C SER A 143 10.92 -1.20 10.94
N ALA A 144 11.15 -1.54 9.68
CA ALA A 144 10.58 -0.84 8.52
C ALA A 144 9.09 -1.21 8.36
N THR A 145 8.30 -1.05 9.43
CA THR A 145 6.88 -1.39 9.43
C THR A 145 6.07 -0.31 8.72
N PHE A 146 5.16 -0.76 7.89
CA PHE A 146 4.12 0.11 7.34
C PHE A 146 2.85 0.06 8.21
N PRO A 147 2.02 1.13 8.23
CA PRO A 147 0.80 1.15 9.01
C PRO A 147 -0.27 0.23 8.41
N GLU A 148 -1.15 -0.32 9.24
CA GLU A 148 -2.26 -1.18 8.84
C GLU A 148 -3.17 -0.50 7.80
N LYS A 149 -3.42 0.79 7.97
CA LYS A 149 -4.25 1.59 7.06
C LYS A 149 -3.69 1.65 5.64
N LEU A 150 -2.37 1.51 5.46
CA LEU A 150 -1.75 1.50 4.14
C LEU A 150 -2.17 0.28 3.33
N ILE A 151 -2.14 -0.91 3.95
CA ILE A 151 -2.35 -2.17 3.23
C ILE A 151 -3.81 -2.65 3.25
N LYS A 152 -4.60 -2.15 4.18
CA LYS A 152 -6.01 -2.54 4.30
C LYS A 152 -6.81 -2.39 3.00
N PRO A 153 -6.76 -1.27 2.27
CA PRO A 153 -7.46 -1.14 0.99
C PRO A 153 -6.95 -2.13 -0.06
N PHE A 154 -5.66 -2.49 -0.07
CA PHE A 154 -5.12 -3.46 -1.01
C PHE A 154 -5.70 -4.84 -0.75
N ILE A 155 -5.72 -5.29 0.51
CA ILE A 155 -6.32 -6.56 0.90
C ILE A 155 -7.81 -6.59 0.58
N LEU A 156 -8.57 -5.57 0.98
CA LEU A 156 -10.01 -5.50 0.77
C LEU A 156 -10.40 -5.41 -0.70
N GLY A 157 -9.62 -4.68 -1.49
CA GLY A 157 -9.88 -4.49 -2.92
C GLY A 157 -9.57 -5.72 -3.77
N THR A 158 -8.61 -6.55 -3.36
CA THR A 158 -8.12 -7.65 -4.21
C THR A 158 -8.37 -9.05 -3.66
N SER A 159 -9.17 -9.16 -2.60
CA SER A 159 -9.57 -10.44 -2.02
C SER A 159 -11.00 -10.41 -1.46
N ILE A 160 -11.60 -11.58 -1.28
CA ILE A 160 -12.86 -11.76 -0.56
C ILE A 160 -12.61 -12.45 0.80
N GLU A 161 -13.61 -12.45 1.68
CA GLU A 161 -13.55 -13.19 2.95
C GLU A 161 -13.31 -14.69 2.69
N GLY A 162 -12.44 -15.29 3.51
CA GLY A 162 -12.00 -16.67 3.36
C GLY A 162 -10.79 -16.87 2.45
N ASP A 163 -10.42 -15.89 1.62
CA ASP A 163 -9.21 -15.97 0.79
C ASP A 163 -7.92 -16.00 1.64
N THR A 164 -6.87 -16.52 1.05
CA THR A 164 -5.54 -16.59 1.67
C THR A 164 -4.64 -15.49 1.12
N ILE A 165 -4.10 -14.67 2.00
CA ILE A 165 -3.09 -13.64 1.70
C ILE A 165 -1.71 -14.24 1.97
N LEU A 166 -0.79 -14.07 1.03
CA LEU A 166 0.61 -14.48 1.17
C LEU A 166 1.49 -13.26 1.37
N ASP A 167 2.31 -13.29 2.43
CA ASP A 167 3.37 -12.30 2.66
C ASP A 167 4.71 -13.04 2.89
N PRO A 168 5.61 -13.05 1.88
CA PRO A 168 6.90 -13.73 2.00
C PRO A 168 7.93 -12.97 2.87
N PHE A 169 7.58 -11.78 3.36
CA PHE A 169 8.41 -10.93 4.21
C PHE A 169 7.59 -10.37 5.38
N LEU A 170 6.99 -11.27 6.17
CA LEU A 170 5.94 -10.96 7.14
C LEU A 170 6.34 -9.91 8.19
N GLY A 171 7.60 -9.91 8.60
CA GLY A 171 8.10 -9.02 9.65
C GLY A 171 7.28 -9.15 10.93
N SER A 172 6.88 -8.02 11.50
CA SER A 172 6.08 -7.96 12.73
C SER A 172 4.59 -8.29 12.54
N GLY A 173 4.19 -8.86 11.39
CA GLY A 173 2.84 -9.39 11.18
C GLY A 173 1.76 -8.38 10.79
N THR A 174 2.10 -7.21 10.26
CA THR A 174 1.08 -6.22 9.86
C THR A 174 0.10 -6.79 8.83
N THR A 175 0.61 -7.49 7.82
CA THR A 175 -0.23 -8.14 6.80
C THR A 175 -1.12 -9.22 7.40
N ALA A 176 -0.58 -10.06 8.28
CA ALA A 176 -1.35 -11.10 8.97
C ALA A 176 -2.48 -10.49 9.79
N LYS A 177 -2.17 -9.51 10.62
CA LYS A 177 -3.16 -8.80 11.46
C LYS A 177 -4.31 -8.25 10.65
N VAL A 178 -3.99 -7.48 9.58
CA VAL A 178 -5.03 -6.87 8.74
C VAL A 178 -5.85 -7.93 8.00
N SER A 179 -5.21 -9.02 7.57
CA SER A 179 -5.91 -10.13 6.91
C SER A 179 -6.90 -10.81 7.86
N LEU A 180 -6.46 -11.20 9.05
CA LEU A 180 -7.29 -11.88 10.06
C LEU A 180 -8.44 -10.98 10.53
N ASP A 181 -8.17 -9.73 10.85
CA ASP A 181 -9.20 -8.75 11.28
C ASP A 181 -10.29 -8.52 10.24
N ASN A 182 -10.03 -8.85 8.99
CA ASN A 182 -10.98 -8.68 7.90
C ASN A 182 -11.47 -10.03 7.32
N GLY A 183 -11.35 -11.13 8.06
CA GLY A 183 -11.89 -12.43 7.69
C GLY A 183 -11.12 -13.17 6.60
N ARG A 184 -9.85 -12.79 6.35
CA ARG A 184 -8.96 -13.51 5.43
C ARG A 184 -8.02 -14.41 6.22
N LYS A 185 -7.49 -15.44 5.58
CA LYS A 185 -6.37 -16.23 6.08
C LYS A 185 -5.05 -15.56 5.69
N CYS A 186 -3.98 -15.84 6.42
CA CYS A 186 -2.65 -15.36 6.05
C CYS A 186 -1.63 -16.51 6.13
N VAL A 187 -0.78 -16.58 5.13
CA VAL A 187 0.46 -17.38 5.14
C VAL A 187 1.61 -16.38 5.07
N GLY A 188 2.52 -16.45 6.02
CA GLY A 188 3.66 -15.55 6.11
C GLY A 188 4.98 -16.30 6.27
N TYR A 189 6.05 -15.75 5.72
CA TYR A 189 7.41 -16.21 5.94
C TYR A 189 8.21 -15.11 6.62
N GLU A 190 8.98 -15.48 7.64
CA GLU A 190 9.85 -14.59 8.38
C GLU A 190 11.09 -15.35 8.85
N ILE A 191 12.27 -14.78 8.61
CA ILE A 191 13.54 -15.40 8.96
C ILE A 191 13.98 -15.06 10.39
N SER A 192 13.55 -13.92 10.92
CA SER A 192 13.92 -13.44 12.25
C SER A 192 12.99 -14.07 13.31
N PRO A 193 13.51 -14.88 14.25
CA PRO A 193 12.68 -15.43 15.32
C PRO A 193 11.97 -14.36 16.15
N VAL A 194 12.62 -13.23 16.37
CA VAL A 194 12.07 -12.10 17.13
C VAL A 194 10.82 -11.53 16.45
N PHE A 195 10.85 -11.39 15.12
CA PHE A 195 9.68 -10.91 14.37
C PHE A 195 8.59 -11.98 14.28
N VAL A 196 8.96 -13.26 14.25
CA VAL A 196 7.98 -14.36 14.36
C VAL A 196 7.22 -14.24 15.67
N ASP A 197 7.92 -14.15 16.82
CA ASP A 197 7.29 -14.02 18.14
C ASP A 197 6.41 -12.78 18.20
N THR A 198 6.90 -11.63 17.68
CA THR A 198 6.16 -10.39 17.57
C THR A 198 4.88 -10.54 16.75
N SER A 199 4.92 -11.26 15.64
CA SER A 199 3.75 -11.47 14.80
C SER A 199 2.69 -12.30 15.51
N PHE A 200 3.08 -13.28 16.33
CA PHE A 200 2.17 -14.05 17.18
C PHE A 200 1.53 -13.20 18.27
N GLU A 201 2.31 -12.37 18.96
CA GLU A 201 1.78 -11.43 19.95
C GLU A 201 0.74 -10.48 19.33
N ARG A 202 1.03 -9.99 18.12
CA ARG A 202 0.16 -9.06 17.42
C ARG A 202 -1.14 -9.67 16.89
N CYS A 203 -1.08 -10.90 16.40
CA CYS A 203 -2.21 -11.58 15.77
C CYS A 203 -3.03 -12.45 16.73
N GLY A 204 -2.54 -12.67 17.96
CA GLY A 204 -3.17 -13.53 18.94
C GLY A 204 -2.98 -15.03 18.66
N GLN A 205 -3.81 -15.85 19.35
CA GLN A 205 -3.69 -17.31 19.32
C GLN A 205 -4.18 -17.96 17.99
N ASP A 206 -4.65 -17.17 17.04
CA ASP A 206 -5.18 -17.68 15.77
C ASP A 206 -4.10 -18.07 14.75
N MET A 207 -2.83 -17.92 15.13
CA MET A 207 -1.69 -18.30 14.27
C MET A 207 -1.16 -19.71 14.59
N ILE A 208 -0.92 -20.49 13.55
CA ILE A 208 -0.24 -21.78 13.62
C ILE A 208 1.18 -21.59 13.08
N GLN A 209 2.19 -21.96 13.86
CA GLN A 209 3.57 -21.93 13.41
C GLN A 209 3.98 -23.29 12.87
N GLU A 210 4.37 -23.34 11.59
CA GLU A 210 5.10 -24.45 11.00
C GLU A 210 6.54 -24.03 10.71
N ARG A 211 7.50 -24.77 11.25
CA ARG A 211 8.92 -24.53 10.93
C ARG A 211 9.28 -25.28 9.64
N VAL A 212 9.50 -24.53 8.58
CA VAL A 212 10.08 -25.09 7.35
C VAL A 212 11.59 -25.20 7.57
N LYS A 213 12.13 -26.43 7.56
CA LYS A 213 13.57 -26.63 7.51
C LYS A 213 14.02 -26.32 6.08
N VAL A 214 14.79 -25.24 5.92
CA VAL A 214 15.55 -25.01 4.69
C VAL A 214 16.69 -26.01 4.70
N MET A 215 16.70 -26.91 3.71
CA MET A 215 17.82 -27.84 3.48
C MET A 215 18.94 -27.10 2.74
#